data_b4de880ad37345d2d113fa9d3b668145
#
_entry.id   b4de880ad37345d2d113fa9d3b668145
#
_cell.length_a   1.000
_cell.length_b   1.000
_cell.length_c   1.000
_cell.angle_alpha   90.00
_cell.angle_beta   90.00
_cell.angle_gamma   90.00
#
_symmetry.space_group_name_H-M   'P 1'
#
loop_
_entity.id
_entity.type
_entity.pdbx_description
1 polymer ?
#
loop_
_entity_poly.entity_id
_entity_poly.type
_entity_poly.pdbx_seq_one_letter_code
_entity_poly.pdbx_strand_id
1 'polypeptide(L)'
;MPTSGHSTAARPRTRLGTGTLGLLAALAFAVGATPASASAPTTTGQGGAASSPSVRDGEIVELWNYNSQHCLSVGAGSTAGGAGIIQWSCYGGAEQYWGLYPMPNSGGGYEIVNKNSGKCLADPASSPNAGVQLIQYGCDKGPEQTWYFGSNPDTGFAQISNRASGLCAAVGGSSTTPGAPVVQWPCTGGSEQRWTTSG
;
A
#
# COMPACT_ATOMS: atom_id res chain seq x y z
N MET A 1 37.05 -31.27 25.35
CA MET A 1 36.94 -30.89 26.78
C MET A 1 36.81 -29.42 26.88
N PRO A 2 35.99 -28.92 27.77
CA PRO A 2 35.19 -27.72 27.65
C PRO A 2 35.73 -26.53 28.43
N THR A 3 35.22 -25.34 28.20
CA THR A 3 35.04 -24.39 29.30
C THR A 3 33.82 -23.46 28.99
N SER A 4 32.86 -23.63 29.87
CA SER A 4 31.70 -22.75 30.04
C SER A 4 32.12 -21.41 30.63
N GLY A 5 31.52 -20.33 30.11
CA GLY A 5 31.59 -19.01 30.75
C GLY A 5 30.16 -18.48 30.92
N HIS A 6 29.64 -18.55 32.15
CA HIS A 6 28.42 -17.87 32.58
C HIS A 6 28.73 -16.41 32.87
N SER A 7 27.98 -15.50 32.29
CA SER A 7 28.00 -14.09 32.67
C SER A 7 26.62 -13.65 33.13
N THR A 8 26.56 -13.33 34.42
CA THR A 8 25.35 -12.91 35.13
C THR A 8 25.21 -11.39 35.01
N ALA A 9 24.13 -10.92 34.40
CA ALA A 9 23.83 -9.51 34.32
C ALA A 9 22.93 -9.05 35.48
N ALA A 10 23.36 -8.05 36.19
CA ALA A 10 22.69 -7.40 37.33
C ALA A 10 21.63 -6.41 36.84
N ARG A 11 20.48 -6.39 37.54
CA ARG A 11 19.40 -5.40 37.38
C ARG A 11 19.68 -4.16 38.25
N PRO A 12 19.39 -2.94 37.79
CA PRO A 12 19.33 -1.78 38.67
C PRO A 12 17.92 -1.56 39.24
N ARG A 13 17.91 -1.15 40.50
CA ARG A 13 16.75 -0.90 41.35
C ARG A 13 16.17 0.50 41.13
N THR A 14 14.84 0.54 41.10
CA THR A 14 13.98 1.72 41.13
C THR A 14 14.12 2.48 42.47
N ARG A 15 14.24 3.80 42.43
CA ARG A 15 14.02 4.68 43.56
C ARG A 15 12.70 5.42 43.43
N LEU A 16 11.82 5.23 44.42
CA LEU A 16 10.66 6.08 44.67
C LEU A 16 11.14 7.41 45.28
N GLY A 17 10.62 8.51 44.78
CA GLY A 17 10.69 9.82 45.37
C GLY A 17 9.29 10.28 45.78
N THR A 18 9.10 10.42 47.09
CA THR A 18 7.96 11.05 47.76
C THR A 18 8.17 12.55 47.83
N GLY A 19 7.15 13.35 47.49
CA GLY A 19 7.17 14.81 47.64
C GLY A 19 5.75 15.38 47.80
N THR A 20 5.43 15.56 49.00
CA THR A 20 4.60 16.46 49.86
C THR A 20 3.56 17.39 49.25
N LEU A 21 2.39 17.35 49.91
CA LEU A 21 1.25 18.24 49.90
C LEU A 21 1.62 19.71 50.08
N GLY A 22 0.92 20.59 49.38
CA GLY A 22 0.79 22.00 49.65
C GLY A 22 -0.64 22.45 49.43
N LEU A 23 -1.37 22.60 50.52
CA LEU A 23 -2.75 23.10 50.60
C LEU A 23 -2.65 24.64 50.80
N LEU A 24 -3.28 25.43 49.91
CA LEU A 24 -3.58 26.84 50.20
C LEU A 24 -4.97 27.16 49.63
N ALA A 25 -5.86 27.43 50.58
CA ALA A 25 -7.18 27.97 50.38
C ALA A 25 -7.10 29.50 50.26
N ALA A 26 -7.80 30.08 49.31
CA ALA A 26 -8.17 31.51 49.35
C ALA A 26 -9.59 31.69 48.79
N LEU A 27 -10.39 32.38 49.63
CA LEU A 27 -11.80 32.63 49.48
C LEU A 27 -12.08 33.86 48.58
N ALA A 28 -13.24 33.76 47.89
CA ALA A 28 -14.25 34.79 47.59
C ALA A 28 -13.89 35.95 46.65
N PHE A 29 -14.74 36.10 45.59
CA PHE A 29 -15.80 37.14 45.49
C PHE A 29 -16.68 36.83 44.26
N ALA A 30 -17.96 36.70 44.51
CA ALA A 30 -18.99 36.60 43.47
C ALA A 30 -19.28 38.02 42.92
N VAL A 31 -19.11 38.17 41.61
CA VAL A 31 -19.75 39.29 40.89
C VAL A 31 -20.51 38.65 39.75
N GLY A 32 -21.82 38.75 39.77
CA GLY A 32 -22.71 38.25 38.78
C GLY A 32 -22.53 38.98 37.45
N ALA A 33 -22.25 38.19 36.42
CA ALA A 33 -22.41 38.63 35.04
C ALA A 33 -23.27 37.60 34.32
N THR A 34 -24.37 38.05 33.76
CA THR A 34 -25.29 37.30 32.94
C THR A 34 -24.57 36.64 31.76
N PRO A 35 -24.80 35.37 31.45
CA PRO A 35 -24.21 34.78 30.26
C PRO A 35 -24.99 35.26 29.02
N ALA A 36 -24.32 36.01 28.19
CA ALA A 36 -24.73 36.19 26.80
C ALA A 36 -24.58 34.83 26.11
N SER A 37 -25.69 34.26 25.65
CA SER A 37 -25.69 33.05 24.81
C SER A 37 -25.02 33.39 23.48
N ALA A 38 -23.73 33.11 23.39
CA ALA A 38 -23.04 33.07 22.12
C ALA A 38 -23.34 31.68 21.49
N SER A 39 -24.18 31.71 20.44
CA SER A 39 -24.36 30.55 19.57
C SER A 39 -23.02 30.23 18.93
N ALA A 40 -22.45 29.11 19.32
CA ALA A 40 -21.26 28.55 18.66
C ALA A 40 -21.63 28.19 17.21
N PRO A 41 -20.81 28.57 16.22
CA PRO A 41 -20.98 28.05 14.88
C PRO A 41 -20.74 26.52 14.94
N THR A 42 -21.76 25.76 14.59
CA THR A 42 -21.64 24.31 14.30
C THR A 42 -20.71 24.18 13.09
N THR A 43 -19.44 24.03 13.33
CA THR A 43 -18.52 23.52 12.31
C THR A 43 -18.92 22.07 12.09
N THR A 44 -19.74 21.83 11.07
CA THR A 44 -19.89 20.50 10.47
C THR A 44 -18.50 20.12 9.99
N GLY A 45 -17.77 19.38 10.82
CA GLY A 45 -16.59 18.67 10.44
C GLY A 45 -17.01 17.69 9.35
N GLN A 46 -16.85 18.08 8.08
CA GLN A 46 -16.72 17.11 7.01
C GLN A 46 -15.47 16.32 7.36
N GLY A 47 -15.67 15.17 8.01
CA GLY A 47 -14.70 14.12 8.03
C GLY A 47 -14.48 13.76 6.57
N GLY A 48 -13.37 14.24 6.00
CA GLY A 48 -12.90 13.76 4.71
C GLY A 48 -12.71 12.27 4.88
N ALA A 49 -13.69 11.48 4.43
CA ALA A 49 -13.46 10.08 4.17
C ALA A 49 -12.26 10.04 3.24
N ALA A 50 -11.16 9.40 3.68
CA ALA A 50 -10.06 9.09 2.79
C ALA A 50 -10.68 8.35 1.62
N SER A 51 -10.80 9.03 0.47
CA SER A 51 -11.33 8.44 -0.74
C SER A 51 -10.35 7.34 -1.10
N SER A 52 -10.81 6.09 -1.07
CA SER A 52 -10.11 4.98 -1.72
C SER A 52 -9.70 5.45 -3.12
N PRO A 53 -8.49 5.11 -3.60
CA PRO A 53 -8.10 5.47 -4.95
C PRO A 53 -9.20 4.97 -5.90
N SER A 54 -9.98 5.92 -6.43
CA SER A 54 -11.00 5.61 -7.43
C SER A 54 -10.27 5.42 -8.74
N VAL A 55 -10.05 4.17 -9.10
CA VAL A 55 -9.54 3.80 -10.43
C VAL A 55 -10.55 4.30 -11.46
N ARG A 56 -10.13 5.23 -12.30
CA ARG A 56 -10.94 5.78 -13.40
C ARG A 56 -10.62 5.04 -14.69
N ASP A 57 -11.66 4.84 -15.50
CA ASP A 57 -11.54 4.16 -16.79
C ASP A 57 -10.53 4.85 -17.70
N GLY A 58 -9.49 4.12 -18.13
CA GLY A 58 -8.45 4.63 -19.00
C GLY A 58 -7.47 5.61 -18.33
N GLU A 59 -7.51 5.76 -17.03
CA GLU A 59 -6.54 6.56 -16.28
C GLU A 59 -5.13 5.99 -16.43
N ILE A 60 -4.16 6.87 -16.69
CA ILE A 60 -2.75 6.50 -16.73
C ILE A 60 -2.12 6.90 -15.40
N VAL A 61 -1.61 5.94 -14.67
CA VAL A 61 -1.11 6.11 -13.30
C VAL A 61 0.27 5.47 -13.13
N GLU A 62 1.01 5.90 -12.13
CA GLU A 62 2.05 5.08 -11.51
C GLU A 62 1.42 4.27 -10.37
N LEU A 63 1.79 3.00 -10.27
CA LEU A 63 1.42 2.12 -9.17
C LEU A 63 2.63 1.99 -8.24
N TRP A 64 2.55 2.54 -7.04
CA TRP A 64 3.67 2.46 -6.12
C TRP A 64 3.34 1.69 -4.85
N ASN A 65 4.34 0.98 -4.36
CA ASN A 65 4.23 0.05 -3.25
C ASN A 65 4.37 0.77 -1.91
N TYR A 66 3.49 0.45 -0.96
CA TYR A 66 3.50 1.06 0.38
C TYR A 66 4.78 0.76 1.16
N ASN A 67 5.29 -0.47 1.09
CA ASN A 67 6.46 -0.90 1.87
C ASN A 67 7.75 -0.23 1.40
N SER A 68 7.97 -0.23 0.09
CA SER A 68 9.23 0.18 -0.51
C SER A 68 9.25 1.61 -1.03
N GLN A 69 8.08 2.22 -1.24
CA GLN A 69 7.91 3.52 -1.89
C GLN A 69 8.43 3.54 -3.33
N HIS A 70 8.48 2.37 -3.98
CA HIS A 70 8.93 2.20 -5.36
C HIS A 70 7.75 1.92 -6.29
N CYS A 71 7.92 2.27 -7.57
CA CYS A 71 6.92 2.09 -8.62
C CYS A 71 6.98 0.70 -9.24
N LEU A 72 5.81 0.18 -9.63
CA LEU A 72 5.66 -0.97 -10.49
C LEU A 72 6.27 -0.66 -11.85
N SER A 73 7.24 -1.43 -12.29
CA SER A 73 8.03 -1.13 -13.48
C SER A 73 8.28 -2.39 -14.32
N VAL A 74 8.40 -2.22 -15.62
CA VAL A 74 8.92 -3.29 -16.47
C VAL A 74 10.44 -3.28 -16.40
N GLY A 75 11.04 -4.45 -16.12
CA GLY A 75 12.48 -4.60 -16.00
C GLY A 75 13.24 -4.06 -17.21
N ALA A 76 14.25 -3.24 -16.96
CA ALA A 76 15.09 -2.58 -17.96
C ALA A 76 14.32 -1.77 -19.03
N GLY A 77 13.10 -1.32 -18.77
CA GLY A 77 12.25 -0.64 -19.74
C GLY A 77 11.94 -1.47 -20.99
N SER A 78 11.99 -2.80 -20.87
CA SER A 78 11.78 -3.72 -21.98
C SER A 78 10.39 -3.58 -22.60
N THR A 79 10.31 -3.69 -23.94
CA THR A 79 9.04 -3.79 -24.65
C THR A 79 8.71 -5.22 -25.10
N ALA A 80 9.55 -6.20 -24.75
CA ALA A 80 9.34 -7.60 -25.11
C ALA A 80 8.20 -8.24 -24.29
N GLY A 81 7.44 -9.15 -24.91
CA GLY A 81 6.54 -10.05 -24.19
C GLY A 81 7.36 -11.01 -23.30
N GLY A 82 6.87 -11.29 -22.11
CA GLY A 82 7.58 -12.11 -21.12
C GLY A 82 8.59 -11.33 -20.26
N ALA A 83 8.76 -10.02 -20.47
CA ALA A 83 9.63 -9.23 -19.61
C ALA A 83 9.08 -9.17 -18.18
N GLY A 84 9.97 -9.44 -17.21
CA GLY A 84 9.62 -9.48 -15.81
C GLY A 84 9.23 -8.12 -15.23
N ILE A 85 8.27 -8.14 -14.33
CA ILE A 85 7.85 -6.96 -13.57
C ILE A 85 8.68 -6.86 -12.30
N ILE A 86 9.17 -5.68 -12.03
CA ILE A 86 10.00 -5.34 -10.87
C ILE A 86 9.44 -4.11 -10.16
N GLN A 87 9.92 -3.83 -8.97
CA GLN A 87 9.83 -2.50 -8.40
C GLN A 87 11.08 -1.69 -8.75
N TRP A 88 10.94 -0.40 -8.98
CA TRP A 88 12.05 0.52 -9.23
C TRP A 88 11.76 1.90 -8.67
N SER A 89 12.81 2.68 -8.40
CA SER A 89 12.63 4.08 -7.97
C SER A 89 11.72 4.82 -8.95
N CYS A 90 10.75 5.54 -8.45
CA CYS A 90 9.82 6.32 -9.28
C CYS A 90 10.57 7.51 -9.89
N TYR A 91 10.64 7.57 -11.20
CA TYR A 91 11.31 8.65 -11.94
C TYR A 91 10.53 9.12 -13.17
N GLY A 92 9.30 8.61 -13.34
CA GLY A 92 8.41 9.01 -14.43
C GLY A 92 8.78 8.41 -15.79
N GLY A 93 9.49 7.29 -15.83
CA GLY A 93 9.74 6.54 -17.06
C GLY A 93 8.47 5.92 -17.63
N ALA A 94 8.35 5.85 -18.96
CA ALA A 94 7.13 5.34 -19.60
C ALA A 94 6.79 3.89 -19.19
N GLU A 95 7.79 3.10 -18.83
CA GLU A 95 7.63 1.72 -18.35
C GLU A 95 7.10 1.62 -16.91
N GLN A 96 6.96 2.77 -16.19
CA GLN A 96 6.38 2.88 -14.86
C GLN A 96 4.93 3.36 -14.91
N TYR A 97 4.45 3.81 -16.06
CA TYR A 97 3.08 4.24 -16.24
C TYR A 97 2.20 3.12 -16.79
N TRP A 98 1.01 3.01 -16.19
CA TRP A 98 0.06 1.95 -16.48
C TRP A 98 -1.32 2.53 -16.74
N GLY A 99 -1.92 2.16 -17.85
CA GLY A 99 -3.32 2.46 -18.16
C GLY A 99 -4.22 1.42 -17.51
N LEU A 100 -5.28 1.86 -16.85
CA LEU A 100 -6.24 1.00 -16.17
C LEU A 100 -7.51 0.95 -17.02
N TYR A 101 -7.78 -0.18 -17.65
CA TYR A 101 -8.93 -0.35 -18.56
C TYR A 101 -9.91 -1.38 -17.99
N PRO A 102 -11.18 -0.99 -17.74
CA PRO A 102 -12.16 -1.92 -17.21
C PRO A 102 -12.43 -3.05 -18.19
N MET A 103 -12.53 -4.25 -17.67
CA MET A 103 -12.83 -5.47 -18.42
C MET A 103 -14.34 -5.74 -18.40
N PRO A 104 -15.04 -5.68 -19.54
CA PRO A 104 -16.46 -6.01 -19.61
C PRO A 104 -16.73 -7.44 -19.11
N ASN A 105 -17.81 -7.61 -18.35
CA ASN A 105 -18.25 -8.91 -17.83
C ASN A 105 -17.26 -9.62 -16.89
N SER A 106 -16.29 -8.89 -16.35
CA SER A 106 -15.30 -9.43 -15.39
C SER A 106 -15.74 -9.33 -13.93
N GLY A 107 -16.84 -8.62 -13.64
CA GLY A 107 -17.24 -8.33 -12.26
C GLY A 107 -16.41 -7.21 -11.60
N GLY A 108 -15.94 -6.24 -12.40
CA GLY A 108 -15.15 -5.09 -11.91
C GLY A 108 -13.63 -5.24 -12.04
N GLY A 109 -13.18 -6.17 -12.89
CA GLY A 109 -11.75 -6.34 -13.18
C GLY A 109 -11.23 -5.35 -14.23
N TYR A 110 -9.92 -5.18 -14.24
CA TYR A 110 -9.18 -4.29 -15.13
C TYR A 110 -8.08 -5.02 -15.88
N GLU A 111 -7.83 -4.61 -17.13
CA GLU A 111 -6.50 -4.77 -17.75
C GLU A 111 -5.60 -3.64 -17.27
N ILE A 112 -4.37 -3.97 -16.93
CA ILE A 112 -3.32 -3.02 -16.52
C ILE A 112 -2.28 -2.99 -17.61
N VAL A 113 -2.29 -1.93 -18.45
CA VAL A 113 -1.54 -1.84 -19.70
C VAL A 113 -0.35 -0.91 -19.55
N ASN A 114 0.86 -1.42 -19.80
CA ASN A 114 2.07 -0.61 -19.73
C ASN A 114 2.14 0.43 -20.86
N LYS A 115 2.41 1.68 -20.51
CA LYS A 115 2.43 2.80 -21.47
C LYS A 115 3.58 2.70 -22.48
N ASN A 116 4.73 2.16 -22.08
CA ASN A 116 5.90 2.04 -22.94
C ASN A 116 5.72 0.95 -24.00
N SER A 117 5.20 -0.21 -23.60
CA SER A 117 5.12 -1.40 -24.46
C SER A 117 3.76 -1.66 -25.08
N GLY A 118 2.69 -1.08 -24.52
CA GLY A 118 1.31 -1.41 -24.86
C GLY A 118 0.90 -2.83 -24.47
N LYS A 119 1.67 -3.49 -23.58
CA LYS A 119 1.41 -4.86 -23.11
C LYS A 119 0.75 -4.86 -21.74
N CYS A 120 0.01 -5.94 -21.47
CA CYS A 120 -0.72 -6.14 -20.22
C CYS A 120 0.13 -6.78 -19.14
N LEU A 121 -0.07 -6.35 -17.89
CA LEU A 121 0.38 -7.06 -16.71
C LEU A 121 -0.28 -8.44 -16.67
N ALA A 122 0.53 -9.48 -16.51
CA ALA A 122 0.06 -10.86 -16.58
C ALA A 122 0.71 -11.76 -15.53
N ASP A 123 -0.09 -12.73 -15.05
CA ASP A 123 0.41 -13.94 -14.42
C ASP A 123 0.86 -14.91 -15.53
N PRO A 124 2.14 -15.32 -15.60
CA PRO A 124 2.61 -16.16 -16.70
C PRO A 124 1.93 -17.53 -16.70
N ALA A 125 1.38 -17.88 -17.86
CA ALA A 125 0.72 -19.17 -18.12
C ALA A 125 -0.44 -19.51 -17.15
N SER A 126 -1.15 -18.50 -16.61
CA SER A 126 -2.22 -18.69 -15.62
C SER A 126 -1.76 -19.54 -14.43
N SER A 127 -0.55 -19.31 -13.95
CA SER A 127 0.06 -20.13 -12.90
C SER A 127 -0.70 -20.01 -11.57
N PRO A 128 -1.07 -21.12 -10.92
CA PRO A 128 -1.68 -21.08 -9.60
C PRO A 128 -0.64 -20.94 -8.47
N ASN A 129 0.66 -20.92 -8.80
CA ASN A 129 1.73 -21.03 -7.82
C ASN A 129 2.13 -19.67 -7.25
N ALA A 130 2.27 -19.59 -5.94
CA ALA A 130 2.84 -18.43 -5.27
C ALA A 130 4.35 -18.30 -5.59
N GLY A 131 4.86 -17.05 -5.59
CA GLY A 131 6.25 -16.73 -5.86
C GLY A 131 6.62 -16.63 -7.34
N VAL A 132 5.67 -16.87 -8.25
CA VAL A 132 5.91 -16.69 -9.68
C VAL A 132 5.97 -15.20 -9.99
N GLN A 133 7.03 -14.78 -10.68
CA GLN A 133 7.20 -13.38 -11.09
C GLN A 133 6.17 -13.00 -12.14
N LEU A 134 5.51 -11.88 -11.93
CA LEU A 134 4.62 -11.27 -12.93
C LEU A 134 5.43 -10.78 -14.14
N ILE A 135 4.79 -10.80 -15.28
CA ILE A 135 5.37 -10.38 -16.56
C ILE A 135 4.48 -9.36 -17.26
N GLN A 136 4.98 -8.73 -18.30
CA GLN A 136 4.12 -8.13 -19.31
C GLN A 136 3.96 -9.09 -20.49
N TYR A 137 2.75 -9.16 -21.08
CA TYR A 137 2.50 -9.98 -22.26
C TYR A 137 1.48 -9.30 -23.18
N GLY A 138 1.36 -9.78 -24.43
CA GLY A 138 0.34 -9.28 -25.36
C GLY A 138 -1.06 -9.34 -24.73
N CYS A 139 -1.84 -8.26 -24.84
CA CYS A 139 -3.17 -8.21 -24.25
C CYS A 139 -4.13 -9.12 -25.03
N ASP A 140 -4.68 -10.13 -24.37
CA ASP A 140 -5.62 -11.11 -24.94
C ASP A 140 -6.95 -11.19 -24.19
N LYS A 141 -7.10 -10.39 -23.13
CA LYS A 141 -8.27 -10.34 -22.24
C LYS A 141 -8.51 -11.62 -21.45
N GLY A 142 -7.49 -12.42 -21.26
CA GLY A 142 -7.52 -13.62 -20.46
C GLY A 142 -7.69 -13.33 -18.94
N PRO A 143 -8.11 -14.34 -18.16
CA PRO A 143 -8.23 -14.18 -16.72
C PRO A 143 -6.90 -13.91 -16.03
N GLU A 144 -5.77 -14.37 -16.58
CA GLU A 144 -4.40 -14.12 -16.09
C GLU A 144 -3.94 -12.68 -16.29
N GLN A 145 -4.66 -11.90 -17.14
CA GLN A 145 -4.44 -10.47 -17.38
C GLN A 145 -5.52 -9.59 -16.77
N THR A 146 -6.47 -10.21 -16.07
CA THR A 146 -7.57 -9.50 -15.41
C THR A 146 -7.26 -9.34 -13.92
N TRP A 147 -7.31 -8.10 -13.44
CA TRP A 147 -6.91 -7.72 -12.08
C TRP A 147 -8.02 -6.99 -11.34
N TYR A 148 -8.18 -7.27 -10.06
CA TYR A 148 -9.12 -6.60 -9.18
C TYR A 148 -8.38 -5.72 -8.18
N PHE A 149 -8.91 -4.53 -7.93
CA PHE A 149 -8.42 -3.63 -6.91
C PHE A 149 -9.30 -3.76 -5.66
N GLY A 150 -8.78 -4.43 -4.65
CA GLY A 150 -9.41 -4.52 -3.34
C GLY A 150 -9.04 -3.31 -2.50
N SER A 151 -9.95 -2.34 -2.36
CA SER A 151 -9.69 -1.14 -1.57
C SER A 151 -9.61 -1.45 -0.08
N ASN A 152 -8.64 -0.83 0.60
CA ASN A 152 -8.63 -0.72 2.04
C ASN A 152 -9.00 0.73 2.40
N PRO A 153 -10.21 0.99 2.92
CA PRO A 153 -10.68 2.34 3.21
C PRO A 153 -9.85 3.06 4.28
N ASP A 154 -9.19 2.30 5.16
CA ASP A 154 -8.42 2.88 6.26
C ASP A 154 -7.06 3.43 5.82
N THR A 155 -6.51 2.94 4.73
CA THR A 155 -5.14 3.27 4.31
C THR A 155 -5.03 3.95 2.95
N GLY A 156 -6.09 3.96 2.14
CA GLY A 156 -6.06 4.47 0.76
C GLY A 156 -5.21 3.62 -0.20
N PHE A 157 -4.78 2.42 0.24
CA PHE A 157 -4.03 1.47 -0.59
C PHE A 157 -4.92 0.28 -0.98
N ALA A 158 -4.68 -0.24 -2.17
CA ALA A 158 -5.38 -1.40 -2.70
C ALA A 158 -4.47 -2.64 -2.73
N GLN A 159 -5.04 -3.81 -2.53
CA GLN A 159 -4.45 -5.05 -3.02
C GLN A 159 -4.85 -5.24 -4.48
N ILE A 160 -3.93 -5.72 -5.29
CA ILE A 160 -4.16 -6.01 -6.72
C ILE A 160 -4.15 -7.52 -6.87
N SER A 161 -5.33 -8.15 -7.03
CA SER A 161 -5.46 -9.61 -7.13
C SER A 161 -5.75 -10.06 -8.55
N ASN A 162 -5.14 -11.18 -8.96
CA ASN A 162 -5.33 -11.78 -10.27
C ASN A 162 -6.60 -12.62 -10.33
N ARG A 163 -7.32 -12.57 -11.45
CA ARG A 163 -8.57 -13.33 -11.64
C ARG A 163 -8.33 -14.84 -11.78
N ALA A 164 -7.24 -15.25 -12.43
CA ALA A 164 -6.96 -16.66 -12.69
C ALA A 164 -6.51 -17.38 -11.42
N SER A 165 -5.54 -16.80 -10.72
CA SER A 165 -4.90 -17.43 -9.55
C SER A 165 -5.57 -17.06 -8.22
N GLY A 166 -6.26 -15.91 -8.15
CA GLY A 166 -6.74 -15.33 -6.90
C GLY A 166 -5.63 -14.78 -6.00
N LEU A 167 -4.37 -14.81 -6.48
CA LEU A 167 -3.21 -14.31 -5.74
C LEU A 167 -3.02 -12.81 -5.96
N CYS A 168 -2.33 -12.16 -5.01
CA CYS A 168 -2.07 -10.73 -5.04
C CYS A 168 -0.67 -10.41 -5.60
N ALA A 169 -0.57 -9.29 -6.31
CA ALA A 169 0.72 -8.71 -6.69
C ALA A 169 1.46 -8.26 -5.43
N ALA A 170 2.66 -8.78 -5.23
CA ALA A 170 3.49 -8.55 -4.05
C ALA A 170 4.94 -8.30 -4.46
N VAL A 171 5.63 -7.46 -3.72
CA VAL A 171 7.10 -7.38 -3.86
C VAL A 171 7.72 -8.60 -3.22
N GLY A 172 8.49 -9.37 -4.00
CA GLY A 172 9.12 -10.61 -3.57
C GLY A 172 9.99 -10.42 -2.32
N GLY A 173 9.78 -11.30 -1.33
CA GLY A 173 10.51 -11.28 -0.06
C GLY A 173 10.33 -9.99 0.75
N SER A 174 9.26 -9.24 0.53
CA SER A 174 9.02 -7.91 1.15
C SER A 174 10.20 -6.95 0.99
N SER A 175 10.95 -7.10 -0.11
CA SER A 175 12.15 -6.32 -0.40
C SER A 175 11.84 -4.84 -0.56
N THR A 176 12.73 -3.98 -0.07
CA THR A 176 12.70 -2.53 -0.32
C THR A 176 13.76 -2.10 -1.33
N THR A 177 14.48 -3.05 -1.94
CA THR A 177 15.55 -2.75 -2.89
C THR A 177 15.00 -2.55 -4.30
N PRO A 178 15.43 -1.50 -5.03
CA PRO A 178 15.12 -1.35 -6.45
C PRO A 178 15.57 -2.58 -7.25
N GLY A 179 14.76 -3.03 -8.21
CA GLY A 179 15.01 -4.21 -9.02
C GLY A 179 14.44 -5.51 -8.42
N ALA A 180 13.90 -5.49 -7.22
CA ALA A 180 13.25 -6.67 -6.66
C ALA A 180 12.04 -7.08 -7.52
N PRO A 181 11.84 -8.39 -7.77
CA PRO A 181 10.75 -8.89 -8.59
C PRO A 181 9.40 -8.63 -7.92
N VAL A 182 8.40 -8.30 -8.73
CA VAL A 182 7.01 -8.35 -8.30
C VAL A 182 6.47 -9.71 -8.69
N VAL A 183 5.95 -10.42 -7.70
CA VAL A 183 5.48 -11.81 -7.81
C VAL A 183 4.00 -11.88 -7.43
N GLN A 184 3.35 -12.97 -7.77
CA GLN A 184 2.06 -13.28 -7.17
C GLN A 184 2.25 -14.04 -5.85
N TRP A 185 1.45 -13.68 -4.83
CA TRP A 185 1.51 -14.27 -3.49
C TRP A 185 0.13 -14.35 -2.84
N PRO A 186 -0.14 -15.27 -1.90
CA PRO A 186 -1.41 -15.25 -1.16
C PRO A 186 -1.73 -13.88 -0.59
N CYS A 187 -2.97 -13.44 -0.74
CA CYS A 187 -3.42 -12.12 -0.28
C CYS A 187 -3.47 -12.08 1.25
N THR A 188 -2.40 -11.60 1.88
CA THR A 188 -2.25 -11.51 3.34
C THR A 188 -2.52 -10.13 3.90
N GLY A 189 -2.57 -9.10 3.02
CA GLY A 189 -2.67 -7.70 3.44
C GLY A 189 -1.35 -7.11 3.93
N GLY A 190 -0.23 -7.81 3.71
CA GLY A 190 1.11 -7.32 4.01
C GLY A 190 1.42 -5.98 3.31
N SER A 191 2.36 -5.21 3.86
CA SER A 191 2.73 -3.90 3.30
C SER A 191 3.28 -4.00 1.87
N GLU A 192 3.94 -5.09 1.54
CA GLU A 192 4.49 -5.40 0.21
C GLU A 192 3.41 -5.69 -0.84
N GLN A 193 2.16 -5.92 -0.41
CA GLN A 193 1.00 -6.16 -1.27
C GLN A 193 0.09 -4.94 -1.41
N ARG A 194 0.45 -3.84 -0.77
CA ARG A 194 -0.35 -2.62 -0.79
C ARG A 194 0.19 -1.66 -1.83
N TRP A 195 -0.70 -1.28 -2.76
CA TRP A 195 -0.38 -0.41 -3.88
C TRP A 195 -1.32 0.80 -3.88
N THR A 196 -0.80 1.94 -4.28
CA THR A 196 -1.62 3.13 -4.52
C THR A 196 -1.27 3.73 -5.87
N THR A 197 -2.20 4.50 -6.40
CA THR A 197 -1.97 5.28 -7.62
C THR A 197 -1.46 6.67 -7.24
N SER A 198 -0.43 7.16 -7.93
CA SER A 198 -0.11 8.57 -8.00
C SER A 198 -0.62 9.10 -9.33
N GLY A 199 -1.47 10.07 -9.29
CA GLY A 199 -1.95 10.83 -10.46
C GLY A 199 -1.46 12.25 -10.36
#